data_1fad7e8a2e025b18e11c09ee27a996d8
#
_entry.id   1fad7e8a2e025b18e11c09ee27a996d8
#
_cell.length_a   1.000
_cell.length_b   1.000
_cell.length_c   1.000
_cell.angle_alpha   90.00
_cell.angle_beta   90.00
_cell.angle_gamma   90.00
#
_symmetry.space_group_name_H-M   'P 1'
#
loop_
_entity.id
_entity.type
_entity.pdbx_description
1 polymer ?
#
loop_
_entity_poly.entity_id
_entity_poly.type
_entity_poly.pdbx_seq_one_letter_code
_entity_poly.pdbx_strand_id
1 'polypeptide(L)'
;GKTVEEVLNMPTTQKDEKHTVTADKDLMTGCTIGVTAFQQALEKAAKNAVEVKDVASVGSAILTEVSGKDATAEKSGEAKSSSTYGVVALDKDGKVVFTQTDEAQNAVKFTTAGALDGEAMAVPTKGEKKDEYGMKKASAIGKEWFEQNQAFDEWTVGKTSNEISGMKVTTNEGGKTVTAYKDLMTGCTMGIDSLQKVTVTAIAAASKLN
;
A
#
# COMPACT_ATOMS: atom_id res chain seq x y z
N GLY A 1 3.26 -17.23 -19.68
CA GLY A 1 2.69 -18.31 -19.02
C GLY A 1 3.63 -19.12 -18.14
N LYS A 2 4.30 -18.48 -17.15
CA LYS A 2 5.06 -19.21 -16.11
C LYS A 2 4.27 -19.20 -14.79
N THR A 3 4.41 -20.27 -14.01
CA THR A 3 3.89 -20.32 -12.64
C THR A 3 4.74 -19.44 -11.72
N VAL A 4 4.20 -19.11 -10.53
CA VAL A 4 4.96 -18.39 -9.48
C VAL A 4 6.24 -19.15 -9.13
N GLU A 5 6.14 -20.47 -8.94
CA GLU A 5 7.27 -21.33 -8.61
C GLU A 5 8.37 -21.28 -9.69
N GLU A 6 8.01 -21.34 -10.98
CA GLU A 6 8.96 -21.22 -12.09
C GLU A 6 9.66 -19.87 -12.14
N VAL A 7 8.97 -18.77 -11.75
CA VAL A 7 9.59 -17.45 -11.67
C VAL A 7 10.51 -17.32 -10.47
N LEU A 8 10.12 -17.87 -9.33
CA LEU A 8 10.95 -17.83 -8.11
C LEU A 8 12.21 -18.68 -8.26
N ASN A 9 12.13 -19.79 -8.98
CA ASN A 9 13.24 -20.72 -9.21
C ASN A 9 13.97 -20.48 -10.53
N MET A 10 13.72 -19.35 -11.23
CA MET A 10 14.45 -19.06 -12.48
C MET A 10 15.96 -18.95 -12.24
N PRO A 11 16.80 -19.36 -13.22
CA PRO A 11 18.24 -19.23 -13.10
C PRO A 11 18.65 -17.76 -12.88
N THR A 12 19.51 -17.54 -11.90
CA THR A 12 20.05 -16.21 -11.58
C THR A 12 21.56 -16.25 -11.44
N THR A 13 22.20 -15.11 -11.63
CA THR A 13 23.64 -14.92 -11.42
C THR A 13 23.90 -13.59 -10.70
N GLN A 14 24.96 -13.55 -9.92
CA GLN A 14 25.41 -12.34 -9.25
C GLN A 14 26.10 -11.43 -10.25
N LYS A 15 25.61 -10.23 -10.46
CA LYS A 15 26.21 -9.21 -11.33
C LYS A 15 27.27 -8.40 -10.60
N ASP A 16 26.97 -8.03 -9.37
CA ASP A 16 27.84 -7.30 -8.43
C ASP A 16 27.41 -7.58 -6.98
N GLU A 17 28.04 -6.96 -6.00
CA GLU A 17 27.77 -7.21 -4.58
C GLU A 17 26.29 -7.00 -4.16
N LYS A 18 25.53 -6.21 -4.94
CA LYS A 18 24.17 -5.80 -4.58
C LYS A 18 23.11 -6.35 -5.54
N HIS A 19 23.49 -6.80 -6.75
CA HIS A 19 22.52 -7.10 -7.79
C HIS A 19 22.63 -8.55 -8.26
N THR A 20 21.57 -9.30 -8.01
CA THR A 20 21.32 -10.62 -8.63
C THR A 20 20.43 -10.40 -9.85
N VAL A 21 20.91 -10.82 -11.02
CA VAL A 21 20.20 -10.69 -12.30
C VAL A 21 19.77 -12.06 -12.83
N THR A 22 18.86 -12.09 -13.80
CA THR A 22 18.50 -13.34 -14.45
C THR A 22 19.70 -13.94 -15.22
N ALA A 23 19.82 -15.27 -15.21
CA ALA A 23 20.72 -16.03 -16.09
C ALA A 23 19.94 -16.75 -17.22
N ASP A 24 18.63 -16.57 -17.29
CA ASP A 24 17.79 -17.04 -18.39
C ASP A 24 18.12 -16.22 -19.65
N LYS A 25 18.63 -16.91 -20.69
CA LYS A 25 19.15 -16.26 -21.91
C LYS A 25 18.08 -15.48 -22.67
N ASP A 26 16.84 -15.96 -22.68
CA ASP A 26 15.74 -15.29 -23.38
C ASP A 26 15.34 -14.03 -22.65
N LEU A 27 15.23 -14.10 -21.33
CA LEU A 27 14.89 -12.94 -20.50
C LEU A 27 16.02 -11.89 -20.51
N MET A 28 17.28 -12.29 -20.57
CA MET A 28 18.44 -11.38 -20.65
C MET A 28 18.42 -10.47 -21.89
N THR A 29 17.71 -10.84 -22.93
CA THR A 29 17.57 -9.98 -24.13
C THR A 29 16.77 -8.71 -23.85
N GLY A 30 15.91 -8.73 -22.84
CA GLY A 30 15.03 -7.60 -22.47
C GLY A 30 15.17 -7.11 -21.02
N CYS A 31 15.86 -7.87 -20.16
CA CYS A 31 15.96 -7.55 -18.73
C CYS A 31 17.38 -7.82 -18.18
N THR A 32 18.09 -6.75 -17.82
CA THR A 32 19.45 -6.81 -17.27
C THR A 32 19.55 -6.17 -15.88
N ILE A 33 18.40 -5.83 -15.26
CA ILE A 33 18.30 -5.26 -13.92
C ILE A 33 18.23 -6.35 -12.85
N GLY A 34 18.42 -5.97 -11.58
CA GLY A 34 18.25 -6.88 -10.44
C GLY A 34 16.83 -7.44 -10.37
N VAL A 35 16.70 -8.75 -10.18
CA VAL A 35 15.38 -9.43 -10.19
C VAL A 35 14.86 -9.81 -8.81
N THR A 36 15.71 -9.81 -7.79
CA THR A 36 15.36 -10.28 -6.44
C THR A 36 14.11 -9.57 -5.86
N ALA A 37 14.05 -8.24 -5.96
CA ALA A 37 12.92 -7.47 -5.45
C ALA A 37 11.61 -7.80 -6.17
N PHE A 38 11.67 -8.08 -7.48
CA PHE A 38 10.50 -8.48 -8.27
C PHE A 38 10.03 -9.89 -7.89
N GLN A 39 10.95 -10.83 -7.68
CA GLN A 39 10.61 -12.17 -7.20
C GLN A 39 9.96 -12.12 -5.82
N GLN A 40 10.51 -11.36 -4.88
CA GLN A 40 9.93 -11.16 -3.55
C GLN A 40 8.54 -10.53 -3.61
N ALA A 41 8.35 -9.52 -4.46
CA ALA A 41 7.05 -8.89 -4.65
C ALA A 41 6.01 -9.86 -5.23
N LEU A 42 6.41 -10.68 -6.23
CA LEU A 42 5.54 -11.70 -6.81
C LEU A 42 5.16 -12.78 -5.78
N GLU A 43 6.13 -13.27 -5.02
CA GLU A 43 5.89 -14.25 -3.95
C GLU A 43 4.89 -13.71 -2.92
N LYS A 44 5.10 -12.48 -2.47
CA LYS A 44 4.21 -11.81 -1.53
C LYS A 44 2.81 -11.62 -2.09
N ALA A 45 2.70 -11.18 -3.35
CA ALA A 45 1.40 -11.04 -4.02
C ALA A 45 0.68 -12.39 -4.14
N ALA A 46 1.39 -13.45 -4.50
CA ALA A 46 0.82 -14.79 -4.61
C ALA A 46 0.34 -15.36 -3.25
N LYS A 47 1.09 -15.12 -2.18
CA LYS A 47 0.70 -15.51 -0.81
C LYS A 47 -0.55 -14.78 -0.30
N ASN A 48 -0.77 -13.55 -0.77
CA ASN A 48 -1.90 -12.70 -0.38
C ASN A 48 -3.06 -12.75 -1.39
N ALA A 49 -2.95 -13.57 -2.44
CA ALA A 49 -4.01 -13.69 -3.44
C ALA A 49 -5.29 -14.28 -2.82
N VAL A 50 -6.42 -13.66 -3.15
CA VAL A 50 -7.75 -14.10 -2.73
C VAL A 50 -8.62 -14.37 -3.96
N GLU A 51 -9.54 -15.32 -3.84
CA GLU A 51 -10.53 -15.57 -4.91
C GLU A 51 -11.62 -14.51 -4.84
N VAL A 52 -11.86 -13.81 -5.95
CA VAL A 52 -12.91 -12.82 -6.10
C VAL A 52 -13.80 -13.21 -7.27
N LYS A 53 -15.13 -13.17 -7.07
CA LYS A 53 -16.12 -13.52 -8.10
C LYS A 53 -16.61 -12.27 -8.84
N ASP A 54 -17.19 -12.49 -10.02
CA ASP A 54 -17.82 -11.45 -10.85
C ASP A 54 -16.88 -10.31 -11.26
N VAL A 55 -15.61 -10.60 -11.42
CA VAL A 55 -14.59 -9.61 -11.79
C VAL A 55 -14.57 -9.41 -13.30
N ALA A 56 -14.80 -8.18 -13.75
CA ALA A 56 -14.69 -7.74 -15.14
C ALA A 56 -13.41 -6.95 -15.41
N SER A 57 -12.90 -6.21 -14.42
CA SER A 57 -11.66 -5.45 -14.52
C SER A 57 -10.93 -5.33 -13.18
N VAL A 58 -9.62 -5.12 -13.24
CA VAL A 58 -8.76 -4.94 -12.06
C VAL A 58 -7.92 -3.70 -12.24
N GLY A 59 -7.77 -2.92 -11.20
CA GLY A 59 -6.92 -1.74 -11.17
C GLY A 59 -6.08 -1.66 -9.90
N SER A 60 -4.94 -0.99 -10.01
CA SER A 60 -4.08 -0.71 -8.86
C SER A 60 -3.51 0.70 -8.93
N ALA A 61 -3.21 1.27 -7.78
CA ALA A 61 -2.57 2.57 -7.68
C ALA A 61 -1.64 2.63 -6.47
N ILE A 62 -0.68 3.53 -6.54
CA ILE A 62 0.22 3.90 -5.45
C ILE A 62 0.25 5.42 -5.38
N LEU A 63 0.00 5.97 -4.20
CA LEU A 63 0.14 7.39 -3.91
C LEU A 63 1.22 7.58 -2.86
N THR A 64 2.22 8.40 -3.17
CA THR A 64 3.34 8.66 -2.24
C THR A 64 3.37 10.12 -1.85
N GLU A 65 3.37 10.37 -0.56
CA GLU A 65 3.58 11.69 0.03
C GLU A 65 4.94 11.71 0.74
N VAL A 66 5.64 12.82 0.62
CA VAL A 66 6.92 13.03 1.30
C VAL A 66 6.81 14.23 2.22
N SER A 67 7.47 14.13 3.36
CA SER A 67 7.57 15.22 4.33
C SER A 67 8.94 15.19 4.99
N GLY A 68 9.34 16.30 5.58
CA GLY A 68 10.62 16.37 6.28
C GLY A 68 10.61 17.42 7.36
N LYS A 69 11.59 17.30 8.23
CA LYS A 69 11.96 18.29 9.25
C LYS A 69 13.45 18.46 9.21
N ASP A 70 13.91 19.69 9.27
CA ASP A 70 15.33 19.99 9.32
C ASP A 70 15.96 19.51 10.62
N ALA A 71 17.25 19.15 10.56
CA ALA A 71 18.06 18.88 11.74
C ALA A 71 18.41 20.20 12.43
N THR A 72 18.46 20.16 13.76
CA THR A 72 18.98 21.24 14.61
C THR A 72 20.16 20.75 15.43
N ALA A 73 20.82 21.64 16.18
CA ALA A 73 21.91 21.23 17.07
C ALA A 73 21.47 20.21 18.15
N GLU A 74 20.18 20.26 18.54
CA GLU A 74 19.62 19.43 19.61
C GLU A 74 18.82 18.23 19.11
N LYS A 75 18.44 18.21 17.81
CA LYS A 75 17.55 17.18 17.27
C LYS A 75 17.90 16.83 15.83
N SER A 76 17.87 15.54 15.55
CA SER A 76 17.99 15.02 14.18
C SER A 76 16.85 15.51 13.31
N GLY A 77 17.17 15.78 12.06
CA GLY A 77 16.19 15.94 11.00
C GLY A 77 15.53 14.62 10.65
N GLU A 78 14.43 14.68 9.95
CA GLU A 78 13.70 13.51 9.47
C GLU A 78 13.25 13.72 8.03
N ALA A 79 13.51 12.74 7.17
CA ALA A 79 12.89 12.61 5.86
C ALA A 79 11.95 11.42 5.89
N LYS A 80 10.66 11.64 5.57
CA LYS A 80 9.61 10.62 5.65
C LYS A 80 8.92 10.47 4.30
N SER A 81 8.67 9.21 3.92
CA SER A 81 7.83 8.81 2.80
C SER A 81 6.67 7.97 3.32
N SER A 82 5.44 8.34 2.92
CA SER A 82 4.23 7.57 3.17
C SER A 82 3.64 7.15 1.83
N SER A 83 3.65 5.86 1.54
CA SER A 83 3.09 5.30 0.30
C SER A 83 1.84 4.50 0.63
N THR A 84 0.69 4.95 0.10
CA THR A 84 -0.58 4.24 0.19
C THR A 84 -0.79 3.45 -1.09
N TYR A 85 -1.08 2.17 -0.95
CA TYR A 85 -1.31 1.21 -2.03
C TYR A 85 -2.80 0.88 -2.09
N GLY A 86 -3.32 0.68 -3.30
CA GLY A 86 -4.69 0.25 -3.50
C GLY A 86 -4.81 -0.70 -4.68
N VAL A 87 -5.56 -1.78 -4.49
CA VAL A 87 -5.99 -2.70 -5.54
C VAL A 87 -7.51 -2.80 -5.48
N VAL A 88 -8.15 -2.76 -6.64
CA VAL A 88 -9.59 -2.91 -6.77
C VAL A 88 -9.93 -3.93 -7.85
N ALA A 89 -10.99 -4.70 -7.63
CA ALA A 89 -11.66 -5.47 -8.66
C ALA A 89 -13.07 -4.91 -8.87
N LEU A 90 -13.48 -4.77 -10.12
CA LEU A 90 -14.77 -4.20 -10.51
C LEU A 90 -15.59 -5.22 -11.27
N ASP A 91 -16.90 -5.18 -11.08
CA ASP A 91 -17.86 -5.92 -11.89
C ASP A 91 -18.06 -5.28 -13.30
N LYS A 92 -18.93 -5.88 -14.09
CA LYS A 92 -19.27 -5.38 -15.44
C LYS A 92 -19.96 -4.00 -15.45
N ASP A 93 -20.52 -3.58 -14.33
CA ASP A 93 -21.24 -2.31 -14.16
C ASP A 93 -20.32 -1.22 -13.54
N GLY A 94 -19.03 -1.55 -13.31
CA GLY A 94 -18.02 -0.65 -12.74
C GLY A 94 -18.15 -0.46 -11.23
N LYS A 95 -18.86 -1.34 -10.55
CA LYS A 95 -18.94 -1.37 -9.08
C LYS A 95 -17.81 -2.20 -8.51
N VAL A 96 -17.31 -1.78 -7.37
CA VAL A 96 -16.29 -2.50 -6.62
C VAL A 96 -16.83 -3.83 -6.10
N VAL A 97 -16.18 -4.93 -6.42
CA VAL A 97 -16.42 -6.27 -5.83
C VAL A 97 -15.34 -6.65 -4.83
N PHE A 98 -14.19 -5.99 -4.90
CA PHE A 98 -13.09 -6.17 -3.95
C PHE A 98 -12.23 -4.91 -3.90
N THR A 99 -11.80 -4.54 -2.69
CA THR A 99 -10.78 -3.52 -2.45
C THR A 99 -9.82 -4.05 -1.39
N GLN A 100 -8.56 -3.78 -1.59
CA GLN A 100 -7.53 -3.92 -0.57
C GLN A 100 -6.61 -2.71 -0.63
N THR A 101 -6.51 -2.02 0.49
CA THR A 101 -5.58 -0.90 0.66
C THR A 101 -4.58 -1.20 1.77
N ASP A 102 -3.42 -0.55 1.71
CA ASP A 102 -2.39 -0.64 2.75
C ASP A 102 -1.48 0.60 2.69
N GLU A 103 -0.68 0.83 3.71
CA GLU A 103 0.23 1.97 3.77
C GLU A 103 1.61 1.58 4.32
N ALA A 104 2.67 1.94 3.61
CA ALA A 104 4.04 1.87 4.07
C ALA A 104 4.53 3.26 4.48
N GLN A 105 5.09 3.38 5.69
CA GLN A 105 5.71 4.61 6.17
C GLN A 105 7.18 4.36 6.46
N ASN A 106 8.06 4.98 5.68
CA ASN A 106 9.50 4.92 5.85
C ASN A 106 10.00 6.28 6.31
N ALA A 107 10.87 6.28 7.31
CA ALA A 107 11.50 7.51 7.81
C ALA A 107 13.00 7.28 7.97
N VAL A 108 13.77 8.29 7.59
CA VAL A 108 15.22 8.34 7.78
C VAL A 108 15.53 9.57 8.60
N LYS A 109 16.32 9.38 9.67
CA LYS A 109 16.85 10.49 10.47
C LYS A 109 18.24 10.85 10.03
N PHE A 110 18.58 12.12 10.13
CA PHE A 110 19.89 12.64 9.72
C PHE A 110 20.36 13.79 10.62
N THR A 111 21.67 13.91 10.74
CA THR A 111 22.33 14.98 11.49
C THR A 111 22.35 16.30 10.68
N THR A 112 22.75 17.41 11.30
CA THR A 112 22.98 18.70 10.63
C THR A 112 24.03 18.63 9.53
N ALA A 113 24.94 17.68 9.56
CA ALA A 113 25.92 17.41 8.52
C ALA A 113 25.40 16.51 7.39
N GLY A 114 24.11 16.10 7.43
CA GLY A 114 23.50 15.20 6.46
C GLY A 114 23.90 13.73 6.62
N ALA A 115 24.62 13.36 7.67
CA ALA A 115 24.96 11.98 7.96
C ALA A 115 23.72 11.24 8.50
N LEU A 116 23.57 9.95 8.13
CA LEU A 116 22.51 9.09 8.65
C LEU A 116 22.61 9.01 10.19
N ASP A 117 21.49 9.21 10.86
CA ASP A 117 21.34 9.05 12.30
C ASP A 117 20.45 7.84 12.60
N GLY A 118 21.10 6.69 12.81
CA GLY A 118 20.45 5.39 12.96
C GLY A 118 20.59 4.53 11.71
N GLU A 119 19.75 3.50 11.63
CA GLU A 119 19.75 2.55 10.51
C GLU A 119 18.60 2.85 9.54
N ALA A 120 18.90 2.82 8.24
CA ALA A 120 17.89 2.82 7.19
C ALA A 120 17.45 1.38 6.94
N MET A 121 16.25 1.02 7.37
CA MET A 121 15.71 -0.32 7.21
C MET A 121 14.40 -0.30 6.43
N ALA A 122 14.16 -1.34 5.65
CA ALA A 122 12.83 -1.61 5.13
C ALA A 122 11.89 -1.92 6.30
N VAL A 123 10.74 -1.26 6.32
CA VAL A 123 9.73 -1.49 7.37
C VAL A 123 8.51 -2.19 6.79
N PRO A 124 7.87 -3.09 7.56
CA PRO A 124 6.59 -3.66 7.18
C PRO A 124 5.54 -2.56 6.98
N THR A 125 4.56 -2.83 6.12
CA THR A 125 3.39 -1.95 5.98
C THR A 125 2.58 -1.89 7.29
N LYS A 126 1.66 -0.95 7.40
CA LYS A 126 0.76 -0.87 8.56
C LYS A 126 -0.11 -2.12 8.70
N GLY A 127 -0.60 -2.65 7.57
CA GLY A 127 -1.36 -3.89 7.52
C GLY A 127 -0.55 -5.11 7.96
N GLU A 128 0.74 -5.18 7.62
CA GLU A 128 1.64 -6.25 8.05
C GLU A 128 2.02 -6.17 9.52
N LYS A 129 2.15 -4.97 10.07
CA LYS A 129 2.42 -4.77 11.51
C LYS A 129 1.28 -5.23 12.39
N LYS A 130 0.06 -5.21 11.92
CA LYS A 130 -1.14 -5.57 12.69
C LYS A 130 -1.13 -4.91 14.08
N ASP A 131 -1.17 -5.73 15.14
CA ASP A 131 -1.17 -5.26 16.55
C ASP A 131 0.11 -4.50 16.94
N GLU A 132 1.24 -4.77 16.26
CA GLU A 132 2.52 -4.08 16.50
C GLU A 132 2.51 -2.61 16.05
N TYR A 133 1.55 -2.21 15.19
CA TYR A 133 1.37 -0.81 14.84
C TYR A 133 0.94 0.03 16.05
N GLY A 134 0.19 -0.55 16.97
CA GLY A 134 -0.10 0.01 18.29
C GLY A 134 -1.14 1.14 18.29
N MET A 135 -2.00 1.22 17.29
CA MET A 135 -3.04 2.25 17.19
C MET A 135 -4.19 2.04 18.17
N LYS A 136 -4.44 0.81 18.57
CA LYS A 136 -5.58 0.42 19.42
C LYS A 136 -5.73 1.27 20.68
N LYS A 137 -4.62 1.63 21.32
CA LYS A 137 -4.59 2.43 22.55
C LYS A 137 -5.02 3.89 22.33
N ALA A 138 -4.78 4.42 21.12
CA ALA A 138 -5.14 5.79 20.74
C ALA A 138 -6.46 5.86 19.97
N SER A 139 -7.01 4.73 19.59
CA SER A 139 -8.25 4.64 18.82
C SER A 139 -9.47 4.84 19.71
N ALA A 140 -10.37 5.76 19.32
CA ALA A 140 -11.64 6.00 20.02
C ALA A 140 -12.57 4.76 20.06
N ILE A 141 -12.38 3.82 19.13
CA ILE A 141 -13.17 2.57 19.03
C ILE A 141 -12.37 1.32 19.41
N GLY A 142 -11.14 1.51 19.96
CA GLY A 142 -10.32 0.39 20.44
C GLY A 142 -9.88 -0.60 19.35
N LYS A 143 -9.78 -0.16 18.10
CA LYS A 143 -9.36 -0.98 16.94
C LYS A 143 -7.99 -0.57 16.43
N GLU A 144 -7.22 -1.55 15.96
CA GLU A 144 -5.96 -1.34 15.26
C GLU A 144 -6.16 -0.75 13.86
N TRP A 145 -5.08 -0.26 13.26
CA TRP A 145 -5.12 0.34 11.94
C TRP A 145 -5.65 -0.65 10.88
N PHE A 146 -5.16 -1.88 10.87
CA PHE A 146 -5.57 -2.89 9.89
C PHE A 146 -7.05 -3.26 9.99
N GLU A 147 -7.61 -3.27 11.21
CA GLU A 147 -9.04 -3.53 11.42
C GLU A 147 -9.92 -2.37 10.90
N GLN A 148 -9.46 -1.15 11.09
CA GLN A 148 -10.14 0.05 10.60
C GLN A 148 -10.00 0.19 9.08
N ASN A 149 -8.84 -0.18 8.54
CA ASN A 149 -8.59 -0.22 7.11
C ASN A 149 -9.48 -1.25 6.42
N GLN A 150 -9.60 -2.44 6.98
CA GLN A 150 -10.51 -3.48 6.48
C GLN A 150 -11.97 -2.98 6.46
N ALA A 151 -12.42 -2.29 7.50
CA ALA A 151 -13.78 -1.73 7.52
C ALA A 151 -13.99 -0.68 6.41
N PHE A 152 -12.98 0.12 6.08
CA PHE A 152 -13.04 1.03 4.95
C PHE A 152 -13.09 0.26 3.61
N ASP A 153 -12.24 -0.72 3.42
CA ASP A 153 -12.20 -1.54 2.20
C ASP A 153 -13.55 -2.25 1.97
N GLU A 154 -14.10 -2.88 3.01
CA GLU A 154 -15.43 -3.52 2.97
C GLU A 154 -16.56 -2.51 2.65
N TRP A 155 -16.47 -1.28 3.19
CA TRP A 155 -17.44 -0.23 2.89
C TRP A 155 -17.46 0.16 1.41
N THR A 156 -16.35 0.05 0.69
CA THR A 156 -16.28 0.37 -0.75
C THR A 156 -17.01 -0.64 -1.64
N VAL A 157 -17.20 -1.88 -1.17
CA VAL A 157 -17.84 -2.94 -1.95
C VAL A 157 -19.28 -2.55 -2.35
N GLY A 158 -19.63 -2.80 -3.60
CA GLY A 158 -20.91 -2.46 -4.19
C GLY A 158 -21.02 -0.99 -4.65
N LYS A 159 -20.00 -0.16 -4.43
CA LYS A 159 -19.99 1.26 -4.78
C LYS A 159 -19.25 1.54 -6.09
N THR A 160 -19.61 2.62 -6.71
CA THR A 160 -18.92 3.22 -7.86
C THR A 160 -17.83 4.20 -7.40
N SER A 161 -16.94 4.57 -8.33
CA SER A 161 -15.93 5.62 -8.09
C SER A 161 -16.55 6.94 -7.59
N ASN A 162 -17.70 7.34 -8.17
CA ASN A 162 -18.37 8.59 -7.77
C ASN A 162 -18.94 8.52 -6.35
N GLU A 163 -19.46 7.38 -5.93
CA GLU A 163 -19.97 7.19 -4.56
C GLU A 163 -18.83 7.18 -3.53
N ILE A 164 -17.68 6.60 -3.89
CA ILE A 164 -16.49 6.60 -3.02
C ILE A 164 -15.88 8.00 -2.95
N SER A 165 -15.68 8.68 -4.07
CA SER A 165 -15.13 10.05 -4.09
C SER A 165 -16.04 11.07 -3.44
N GLY A 166 -17.37 10.89 -3.57
CA GLY A 166 -18.40 11.75 -2.98
C GLY A 166 -18.79 11.38 -1.56
N MET A 167 -18.03 10.49 -0.88
CA MET A 167 -18.38 10.11 0.50
C MET A 167 -18.37 11.32 1.44
N LYS A 168 -19.33 11.34 2.35
CA LYS A 168 -19.41 12.40 3.36
C LYS A 168 -18.27 12.25 4.36
N VAL A 169 -17.52 13.32 4.54
CA VAL A 169 -16.38 13.39 5.46
C VAL A 169 -16.53 14.56 6.44
N THR A 170 -15.78 14.48 7.53
CA THR A 170 -15.61 15.56 8.50
C THR A 170 -14.16 15.59 8.96
N THR A 171 -13.76 16.62 9.67
CA THR A 171 -12.42 16.72 10.26
C THR A 171 -12.51 16.41 11.73
N ASN A 172 -11.68 15.50 12.22
CA ASN A 172 -11.58 15.19 13.64
C ASN A 172 -10.70 16.23 14.38
N GLU A 173 -10.64 16.13 15.72
CA GLU A 173 -9.85 17.05 16.56
C GLU A 173 -8.35 17.07 16.22
N GLY A 174 -7.82 15.98 15.65
CA GLY A 174 -6.44 15.88 15.18
C GLY A 174 -6.21 16.42 13.75
N GLY A 175 -7.21 17.09 13.15
CA GLY A 175 -7.12 17.68 11.81
C GLY A 175 -7.15 16.66 10.67
N LYS A 176 -7.56 15.40 10.93
CA LYS A 176 -7.64 14.34 9.92
C LYS A 176 -9.03 14.28 9.29
N THR A 177 -9.08 14.07 7.98
CA THR A 177 -10.31 13.78 7.25
C THR A 177 -10.79 12.38 7.59
N VAL A 178 -11.94 12.27 8.24
CA VAL A 178 -12.56 11.01 8.66
C VAL A 178 -13.95 10.87 8.05
N THR A 179 -14.48 9.64 8.01
CA THR A 179 -15.85 9.41 7.52
C THR A 179 -16.89 10.10 8.40
N ALA A 180 -17.96 10.62 7.79
CA ALA A 180 -19.15 11.10 8.48
C ALA A 180 -20.32 10.10 8.43
N TYR A 181 -20.13 8.92 7.83
CA TYR A 181 -21.12 7.85 7.83
C TYR A 181 -21.10 7.11 9.17
N LYS A 182 -22.22 7.16 9.91
CA LYS A 182 -22.35 6.55 11.25
C LYS A 182 -22.01 5.06 11.23
N ASP A 183 -22.46 4.34 10.22
CA ASP A 183 -22.22 2.90 10.11
C ASP A 183 -20.72 2.60 9.94
N LEU A 184 -20.02 3.34 9.07
CA LEU A 184 -18.59 3.17 8.90
C LEU A 184 -17.80 3.64 10.14
N MET A 185 -18.26 4.64 10.87
CA MET A 185 -17.61 5.11 12.10
C MET A 185 -17.54 4.04 13.19
N THR A 186 -18.40 3.03 13.18
CA THR A 186 -18.31 1.88 14.11
C THR A 186 -17.10 0.99 13.82
N GLY A 187 -16.59 1.05 12.61
CA GLY A 187 -15.45 0.26 12.13
C GLY A 187 -14.19 1.06 11.84
N CYS A 188 -14.32 2.34 11.45
CA CYS A 188 -13.24 3.20 11.00
C CYS A 188 -13.43 4.65 11.46
N THR A 189 -12.54 5.13 12.32
CA THR A 189 -12.48 6.52 12.82
C THR A 189 -11.15 7.19 12.49
N MET A 190 -10.25 6.49 11.82
CA MET A 190 -8.95 7.02 11.40
C MET A 190 -9.08 7.92 10.16
N GLY A 191 -8.02 8.63 9.82
CA GLY A 191 -7.94 9.40 8.58
C GLY A 191 -8.07 8.50 7.35
N ILE A 192 -8.94 8.86 6.41
CA ILE A 192 -9.26 8.05 5.22
C ILE A 192 -8.90 8.73 3.90
N ASP A 193 -8.35 9.94 3.92
CA ASP A 193 -8.09 10.74 2.72
C ASP A 193 -7.21 10.00 1.69
N SER A 194 -6.09 9.42 2.14
CA SER A 194 -5.20 8.65 1.27
C SER A 194 -5.83 7.34 0.78
N LEU A 195 -6.60 6.66 1.63
CA LEU A 195 -7.31 5.43 1.26
C LEU A 195 -8.37 5.70 0.20
N GLN A 196 -9.19 6.75 0.38
CA GLN A 196 -10.19 7.18 -0.59
C GLN A 196 -9.55 7.53 -1.94
N LYS A 197 -8.51 8.36 -1.91
CA LYS A 197 -7.79 8.80 -3.12
C LYS A 197 -7.17 7.62 -3.88
N VAL A 198 -6.46 6.72 -3.18
CA VAL A 198 -5.82 5.58 -3.83
C VAL A 198 -6.84 4.61 -4.43
N THR A 199 -7.97 4.38 -3.74
CA THR A 199 -9.06 3.54 -4.25
C THR A 199 -9.66 4.13 -5.53
N VAL A 200 -10.00 5.42 -5.54
CA VAL A 200 -10.53 6.11 -6.73
C VAL A 200 -9.52 6.09 -7.88
N THR A 201 -8.25 6.29 -7.59
CA THR A 201 -7.17 6.24 -8.60
C THR A 201 -7.02 4.81 -9.16
N ALA A 202 -7.10 3.78 -8.31
CA ALA A 202 -7.06 2.39 -8.74
C ALA A 202 -8.26 2.03 -9.63
N ILE A 203 -9.47 2.52 -9.30
CA ILE A 203 -10.66 2.35 -10.16
C ILE A 203 -10.44 3.00 -11.54
N ALA A 204 -9.88 4.22 -11.57
CA ALA A 204 -9.59 4.91 -12.83
C ALA A 204 -8.53 4.19 -13.68
N ALA A 205 -7.62 3.47 -13.05
CA ALA A 205 -6.57 2.67 -13.71
C ALA A 205 -7.04 1.25 -14.09
N ALA A 206 -8.28 0.86 -13.77
CA ALA A 206 -8.76 -0.49 -13.99
C ALA A 206 -8.86 -0.83 -15.48
N SER A 207 -8.31 -1.99 -15.84
CA SER A 207 -8.36 -2.56 -17.19
C SER A 207 -9.11 -3.89 -17.20
N LYS A 208 -9.78 -4.19 -18.33
CA LYS A 208 -10.53 -5.44 -18.49
C LYS A 208 -9.60 -6.64 -18.41
N LEU A 209 -10.08 -7.69 -17.78
CA LEU A 209 -9.46 -9.02 -17.86
C LEU A 209 -9.78 -9.61 -19.25
N ASN A 210 -8.74 -10.09 -19.96
CA ASN A 210 -8.86 -10.76 -21.24
C ASN A 210 -9.26 -12.23 -21.06
#